data_a6c6e0beb218b6330c4c1842d5762c61
#
_entry.id   a6c6e0beb218b6330c4c1842d5762c61
#
_cell.length_a   1.000
_cell.length_b   1.000
_cell.length_c   1.000
_cell.angle_alpha   90.00
_cell.angle_beta   90.00
_cell.angle_gamma   90.00
#
_symmetry.space_group_name_H-M   'P 1'
#
loop_
_entity.id
_entity.type
_entity.pdbx_description
1 polymer ?
#
loop_
_entity_poly.entity_id
_entity_poly.type
_entity_poly.pdbx_seq_one_letter_code
_entity_poly.pdbx_strand_id
1 'polypeptide(L)'
;MFKGNSKLKSIFLLGFLLSLQLAFTSYINSSFLSGFSGEKNVALIYIVSSLASLAVLFFVPEILRRMGEYKFLLVSSGLTALSLLLISLLRSPSVIVVFIFCFILNYLVIFALDELVQIFSKNSSMGKVRGLYLSVINLAWVLAQLISGETLSKWNFSTLYFIAFVIMALFLVFAYFGLKNMVDPKYDKVLGWKSFKNFFANKNLVRAYAINLLLQFFYVWMVIYTPIYLYAHLGFSWREIGVIFTIMLLPFVLIQFPLGKYSDRIGERGMLILGFFVASLATLSLFFIKRHEVWIWALALFSTRIGAAIIEVMSDVYFFKHIKSENDEFIAIYRNTSPVSYVLAPLVAFLVLNLIPSFNFIFLILGTLMLYGIYLSSTIRKSDI
;
A
#
# COMPACT_ATOMS: atom_id res chain seq x y z
N MET A 1 24.77 -8.82 -13.33
CA MET A 1 23.86 -9.38 -12.36
C MET A 1 22.57 -9.91 -13.02
N PHE A 2 22.09 -9.31 -14.07
CA PHE A 2 20.89 -9.72 -14.85
C PHE A 2 21.23 -10.30 -16.25
N LYS A 3 22.45 -10.87 -16.44
CA LYS A 3 22.79 -11.54 -17.69
C LYS A 3 22.03 -12.86 -17.77
N GLY A 4 20.89 -12.88 -18.47
CA GLY A 4 20.17 -14.09 -18.83
C GLY A 4 18.66 -14.13 -18.57
N ASN A 5 18.06 -13.29 -17.75
CA ASN A 5 16.61 -13.35 -17.51
C ASN A 5 15.90 -12.04 -17.95
N SER A 6 15.57 -11.97 -19.25
CA SER A 6 14.87 -10.82 -19.82
C SER A 6 13.49 -10.61 -19.19
N LYS A 7 12.81 -11.68 -18.76
CA LYS A 7 11.51 -11.62 -18.10
C LYS A 7 11.57 -10.95 -16.72
N LEU A 8 12.64 -11.21 -15.95
CA LEU A 8 12.82 -10.57 -14.66
C LEU A 8 13.00 -9.05 -14.81
N LYS A 9 13.71 -8.59 -15.85
CA LYS A 9 13.83 -7.15 -16.16
C LYS A 9 12.46 -6.54 -16.51
N SER A 10 11.65 -7.25 -17.30
CA SER A 10 10.29 -6.84 -17.62
C SER A 10 9.42 -6.72 -16.37
N ILE A 11 9.51 -7.68 -15.44
CA ILE A 11 8.76 -7.64 -14.16
C ILE A 11 9.16 -6.43 -13.31
N PHE A 12 10.46 -6.07 -13.25
CA PHE A 12 10.92 -4.88 -12.56
C PHE A 12 10.37 -3.59 -13.16
N LEU A 13 10.39 -3.49 -14.49
CA LEU A 13 9.80 -2.35 -15.20
C LEU A 13 8.30 -2.27 -14.97
N LEU A 14 7.60 -3.40 -15.03
CA LEU A 14 6.17 -3.48 -14.75
C LEU A 14 5.85 -3.09 -13.29
N GLY A 15 6.66 -3.55 -12.33
CA GLY A 15 6.53 -3.14 -10.94
C GLY A 15 6.70 -1.64 -10.74
N PHE A 16 7.68 -1.03 -11.42
CA PHE A 16 7.88 0.41 -11.41
C PHE A 16 6.68 1.16 -12.00
N LEU A 17 6.20 0.78 -13.18
CA LEU A 17 5.08 1.45 -13.86
C LEU A 17 3.76 1.31 -13.07
N LEU A 18 3.47 0.11 -12.54
CA LEU A 18 2.30 -0.11 -11.69
C LEU A 18 2.37 0.75 -10.43
N SER A 19 3.52 0.75 -9.75
CA SER A 19 3.72 1.53 -8.53
C SER A 19 3.67 3.03 -8.80
N LEU A 20 4.20 3.48 -9.94
CA LEU A 20 4.11 4.88 -10.36
C LEU A 20 2.65 5.30 -10.59
N GLN A 21 1.85 4.48 -11.30
CA GLN A 21 0.43 4.74 -11.55
C GLN A 21 -0.36 4.78 -10.24
N LEU A 22 -0.16 3.80 -9.36
CA LEU A 22 -0.81 3.73 -8.06
C LEU A 22 -0.45 4.93 -7.19
N ALA A 23 0.84 5.22 -7.04
CA ALA A 23 1.33 6.31 -6.21
C ALA A 23 0.89 7.68 -6.72
N PHE A 24 0.76 7.83 -8.04
CA PHE A 24 0.34 9.07 -8.70
C PHE A 24 -1.05 9.51 -8.28
N THR A 25 -1.94 8.57 -7.98
CA THR A 25 -3.34 8.83 -7.62
C THR A 25 -3.64 8.61 -6.13
N SER A 26 -2.88 7.78 -5.42
CA SER A 26 -3.23 7.28 -4.09
C SER A 26 -3.52 8.38 -3.07
N TYR A 27 -2.66 9.39 -2.95
CA TYR A 27 -2.83 10.51 -2.01
C TYR A 27 -3.79 11.61 -2.49
N ILE A 28 -4.39 11.43 -3.67
CA ILE A 28 -5.25 12.40 -4.33
C ILE A 28 -6.68 11.87 -4.44
N ASN A 29 -6.84 10.55 -4.53
CA ASN A 29 -8.13 9.88 -4.69
C ASN A 29 -9.17 10.36 -3.67
N SER A 30 -8.79 10.49 -2.40
CA SER A 30 -9.71 10.90 -1.33
C SER A 30 -10.22 12.32 -1.53
N SER A 31 -9.33 13.26 -1.86
CA SER A 31 -9.71 14.65 -2.14
C SER A 31 -10.51 14.79 -3.44
N PHE A 32 -10.21 13.98 -4.46
CA PHE A 32 -11.00 13.91 -5.68
C PHE A 32 -12.44 13.41 -5.41
N LEU A 33 -12.56 12.31 -4.66
CA LEU A 33 -13.85 11.71 -4.31
C LEU A 33 -14.68 12.60 -3.39
N SER A 34 -14.03 13.34 -2.47
CA SER A 34 -14.73 14.26 -1.57
C SER A 34 -15.47 15.36 -2.32
N GLY A 35 -14.98 15.77 -3.49
CA GLY A 35 -15.66 16.73 -4.36
C GLY A 35 -17.01 16.26 -4.91
N PHE A 36 -17.26 14.94 -4.97
CA PHE A 36 -18.53 14.35 -5.43
C PHE A 36 -19.42 13.82 -4.30
N SER A 37 -18.82 13.37 -3.20
CA SER A 37 -19.54 12.69 -2.12
C SER A 37 -19.55 13.46 -0.80
N GLY A 38 -18.70 14.47 -0.65
CA GLY A 38 -18.34 15.08 0.62
C GLY A 38 -17.33 14.25 1.42
N GLU A 39 -16.56 14.90 2.31
CA GLU A 39 -15.45 14.29 3.03
C GLU A 39 -15.83 13.05 3.86
N LYS A 40 -16.98 13.11 4.55
CA LYS A 40 -17.46 12.02 5.41
C LYS A 40 -17.80 10.75 4.62
N ASN A 41 -18.32 10.89 3.42
CA ASN A 41 -18.76 9.76 2.59
C ASN A 41 -17.61 9.08 1.83
N VAL A 42 -16.43 9.71 1.76
CA VAL A 42 -15.22 9.08 1.20
C VAL A 42 -14.94 7.74 1.87
N ALA A 43 -15.13 7.67 3.18
CA ALA A 43 -14.98 6.43 3.94
C ALA A 43 -15.83 5.28 3.39
N LEU A 44 -17.12 5.55 3.09
CA LEU A 44 -18.05 4.54 2.56
C LEU A 44 -17.60 4.03 1.19
N ILE A 45 -17.08 4.89 0.33
CA ILE A 45 -16.56 4.51 -0.99
C ILE A 45 -15.41 3.52 -0.83
N TYR A 46 -14.45 3.80 0.05
CA TYR A 46 -13.34 2.88 0.32
C TYR A 46 -13.77 1.58 0.96
N ILE A 47 -14.73 1.59 1.89
CA ILE A 47 -15.29 0.37 2.51
C ILE A 47 -15.92 -0.52 1.43
N VAL A 48 -16.80 0.04 0.60
CA VAL A 48 -17.46 -0.71 -0.49
C VAL A 48 -16.44 -1.25 -1.48
N SER A 49 -15.47 -0.42 -1.91
CA SER A 49 -14.40 -0.82 -2.83
C SER A 49 -13.60 -1.99 -2.27
N SER A 50 -13.25 -1.94 -0.97
CA SER A 50 -12.42 -2.95 -0.33
C SER A 50 -13.17 -4.25 -0.07
N LEU A 51 -14.43 -4.19 0.38
CA LEU A 51 -15.26 -5.38 0.53
C LEU A 51 -15.48 -6.08 -0.81
N ALA A 52 -15.74 -5.31 -1.88
CA ALA A 52 -15.84 -5.84 -3.23
C ALA A 52 -14.52 -6.45 -3.71
N SER A 53 -13.37 -5.80 -3.42
CA SER A 53 -12.05 -6.35 -3.76
C SER A 53 -11.79 -7.67 -3.04
N LEU A 54 -12.08 -7.76 -1.74
CA LEU A 54 -11.95 -9.01 -0.96
C LEU A 54 -12.82 -10.14 -1.53
N ALA A 55 -14.06 -9.82 -1.90
CA ALA A 55 -14.96 -10.79 -2.52
C ALA A 55 -14.43 -11.30 -3.87
N VAL A 56 -13.93 -10.39 -4.72
CA VAL A 56 -13.37 -10.76 -6.02
C VAL A 56 -12.07 -11.56 -5.87
N LEU A 57 -11.18 -11.17 -4.94
CA LEU A 57 -9.93 -11.89 -4.68
C LEU A 57 -10.16 -13.35 -4.27
N PHE A 58 -11.29 -13.67 -3.65
CA PHE A 58 -11.66 -15.05 -3.33
C PHE A 58 -11.81 -15.92 -4.58
N PHE A 59 -12.25 -15.34 -5.70
CA PHE A 59 -12.44 -16.05 -6.97
C PHE A 59 -11.21 -16.05 -7.89
N VAL A 60 -10.18 -15.26 -7.57
CA VAL A 60 -8.97 -15.13 -8.40
C VAL A 60 -8.29 -16.46 -8.70
N PRO A 61 -8.09 -17.41 -7.76
CA PRO A 61 -7.46 -18.69 -8.05
C PRO A 61 -8.20 -19.49 -9.14
N GLU A 62 -9.54 -19.46 -9.12
CA GLU A 62 -10.35 -20.13 -10.14
C GLU A 62 -10.23 -19.44 -11.50
N ILE A 63 -10.21 -18.09 -11.51
CA ILE A 63 -10.04 -17.31 -12.74
C ILE A 63 -8.67 -17.59 -13.36
N LEU A 64 -7.59 -17.60 -12.55
CA LEU A 64 -6.24 -17.89 -12.99
C LEU A 64 -6.11 -19.31 -13.57
N ARG A 65 -6.74 -20.29 -12.93
CA ARG A 65 -6.74 -21.68 -13.44
C ARG A 65 -7.37 -21.80 -14.82
N ARG A 66 -8.38 -20.95 -15.12
CA ARG A 66 -9.10 -21.02 -16.42
C ARG A 66 -8.40 -20.23 -17.52
N MET A 67 -7.85 -19.06 -17.22
CA MET A 67 -7.32 -18.18 -18.26
C MET A 67 -5.81 -18.00 -18.26
N GLY A 68 -5.12 -18.44 -17.20
CA GLY A 68 -3.67 -18.29 -17.02
C GLY A 68 -3.25 -16.88 -16.58
N GLU A 69 -2.06 -16.80 -15.99
CA GLU A 69 -1.50 -15.56 -15.38
C GLU A 69 -1.31 -14.44 -16.41
N TYR A 70 -0.77 -14.79 -17.58
CA TYR A 70 -0.48 -13.80 -18.62
C TYR A 70 -1.75 -13.10 -19.12
N LYS A 71 -2.80 -13.86 -19.45
CA LYS A 71 -4.07 -13.30 -19.93
C LYS A 71 -4.78 -12.54 -18.84
N PHE A 72 -4.76 -13.06 -17.59
CA PHE A 72 -5.33 -12.40 -16.44
C PHE A 72 -4.71 -11.03 -16.20
N LEU A 73 -3.37 -10.93 -16.23
CA LEU A 73 -2.66 -9.65 -16.09
C LEU A 73 -3.02 -8.68 -17.20
N LEU A 74 -3.06 -9.11 -18.46
CA LEU A 74 -3.40 -8.25 -19.60
C LEU A 74 -4.84 -7.73 -19.52
N VAL A 75 -5.80 -8.60 -19.22
CA VAL A 75 -7.22 -8.21 -19.10
C VAL A 75 -7.42 -7.24 -17.94
N SER A 76 -6.89 -7.58 -16.76
CA SER A 76 -7.02 -6.73 -15.56
C SER A 76 -6.36 -5.36 -15.78
N SER A 77 -5.16 -5.32 -16.37
CA SER A 77 -4.46 -4.06 -16.64
C SER A 77 -5.14 -3.23 -17.76
N GLY A 78 -5.69 -3.87 -18.78
CA GLY A 78 -6.45 -3.21 -19.83
C GLY A 78 -7.74 -2.56 -19.28
N LEU A 79 -8.48 -3.29 -18.45
CA LEU A 79 -9.67 -2.76 -17.77
C LEU A 79 -9.31 -1.64 -16.77
N THR A 80 -8.17 -1.74 -16.08
CA THR A 80 -7.67 -0.66 -15.21
C THR A 80 -7.37 0.60 -16.03
N ALA A 81 -6.67 0.46 -17.16
CA ALA A 81 -6.39 1.58 -18.06
C ALA A 81 -7.69 2.25 -18.56
N LEU A 82 -8.67 1.43 -18.99
CA LEU A 82 -9.98 1.95 -19.40
C LEU A 82 -10.69 2.68 -18.26
N SER A 83 -10.66 2.14 -17.04
CA SER A 83 -11.27 2.79 -15.87
C SER A 83 -10.61 4.13 -15.56
N LEU A 84 -9.27 4.23 -15.63
CA LEU A 84 -8.54 5.48 -15.43
C LEU A 84 -8.89 6.53 -16.50
N LEU A 85 -9.03 6.11 -17.76
CA LEU A 85 -9.48 6.97 -18.84
C LEU A 85 -10.90 7.49 -18.59
N LEU A 86 -11.82 6.61 -18.18
CA LEU A 86 -13.19 7.00 -17.86
C LEU A 86 -13.23 7.99 -16.68
N ILE A 87 -12.43 7.77 -15.60
CA ILE A 87 -12.33 8.71 -14.48
C ILE A 87 -11.83 10.08 -14.97
N SER A 88 -10.89 10.10 -15.90
CA SER A 88 -10.37 11.36 -16.47
C SER A 88 -11.41 12.16 -17.26
N LEU A 89 -12.40 11.50 -17.84
CA LEU A 89 -13.42 12.11 -18.71
C LEU A 89 -14.72 12.48 -17.97
N LEU A 90 -15.10 11.66 -16.98
CA LEU A 90 -16.36 11.84 -16.25
C LEU A 90 -16.31 13.05 -15.30
N ARG A 91 -17.44 13.79 -15.25
CA ARG A 91 -17.64 14.99 -14.40
C ARG A 91 -18.84 14.85 -13.46
N SER A 92 -19.46 13.68 -13.43
CA SER A 92 -20.66 13.40 -12.65
C SER A 92 -20.37 12.41 -11.51
N PRO A 93 -21.22 12.28 -10.49
CA PRO A 93 -21.07 11.31 -9.41
C PRO A 93 -20.92 9.84 -9.85
N SER A 94 -21.28 9.51 -11.11
CA SER A 94 -21.05 8.19 -11.70
C SER A 94 -19.56 7.77 -11.70
N VAL A 95 -18.65 8.75 -11.60
CA VAL A 95 -17.21 8.50 -11.45
C VAL A 95 -16.90 7.64 -10.22
N ILE A 96 -17.73 7.69 -9.17
CA ILE A 96 -17.57 6.86 -7.95
C ILE A 96 -17.67 5.38 -8.29
N VAL A 97 -18.62 5.00 -9.15
CA VAL A 97 -18.79 3.61 -9.58
C VAL A 97 -17.55 3.14 -10.36
N VAL A 98 -17.06 3.98 -11.29
CA VAL A 98 -15.86 3.66 -12.06
C VAL A 98 -14.62 3.58 -11.15
N PHE A 99 -14.54 4.43 -10.12
CA PHE A 99 -13.48 4.39 -9.13
C PHE A 99 -13.48 3.06 -8.36
N ILE A 100 -14.66 2.57 -7.91
CA ILE A 100 -14.80 1.28 -7.23
C ILE A 100 -14.27 0.15 -8.12
N PHE A 101 -14.64 0.12 -9.39
CA PHE A 101 -14.11 -0.86 -10.35
C PHE A 101 -12.60 -0.72 -10.53
N CYS A 102 -12.08 0.49 -10.72
CA CYS A 102 -10.65 0.76 -10.85
C CYS A 102 -9.87 0.26 -9.62
N PHE A 103 -10.42 0.48 -8.42
CA PHE A 103 -9.83 0.05 -7.16
C PHE A 103 -9.72 -1.48 -7.07
N ILE A 104 -10.79 -2.21 -7.42
CA ILE A 104 -10.80 -3.67 -7.49
C ILE A 104 -9.75 -4.17 -8.50
N LEU A 105 -9.76 -3.60 -9.71
CA LEU A 105 -8.86 -4.00 -10.79
C LEU A 105 -7.39 -3.76 -10.43
N ASN A 106 -7.07 -2.67 -9.73
CA ASN A 106 -5.72 -2.43 -9.23
C ASN A 106 -5.24 -3.55 -8.29
N TYR A 107 -6.10 -4.04 -7.39
CA TYR A 107 -5.76 -5.20 -6.54
C TYR A 107 -5.50 -6.46 -7.34
N LEU A 108 -6.25 -6.69 -8.42
CA LEU A 108 -6.04 -7.85 -9.30
C LEU A 108 -4.69 -7.76 -10.03
N VAL A 109 -4.32 -6.57 -10.52
CA VAL A 109 -3.02 -6.35 -11.18
C VAL A 109 -1.86 -6.50 -10.19
N ILE A 110 -2.00 -5.95 -8.96
CA ILE A 110 -1.01 -6.11 -7.88
C ILE A 110 -0.82 -7.60 -7.59
N PHE A 111 -1.91 -8.33 -7.39
CA PHE A 111 -1.87 -9.76 -7.09
C PHE A 111 -1.13 -10.55 -8.19
N ALA A 112 -1.51 -10.35 -9.45
CA ALA A 112 -0.88 -11.02 -10.58
C ALA A 112 0.64 -10.70 -10.69
N LEU A 113 1.02 -9.45 -10.46
CA LEU A 113 2.42 -9.07 -10.53
C LEU A 113 3.23 -9.62 -9.35
N ASP A 114 2.67 -9.68 -8.14
CA ASP A 114 3.31 -10.29 -6.96
C ASP A 114 3.56 -11.79 -7.17
N GLU A 115 2.60 -12.52 -7.75
CA GLU A 115 2.77 -13.93 -8.13
C GLU A 115 3.93 -14.10 -9.13
N LEU A 116 4.00 -13.24 -10.16
CA LEU A 116 5.10 -13.27 -11.13
C LEU A 116 6.47 -13.01 -10.48
N VAL A 117 6.55 -12.04 -9.57
CA VAL A 117 7.78 -11.79 -8.80
C VAL A 117 8.19 -13.03 -8.01
N GLN A 118 7.24 -13.71 -7.37
CA GLN A 118 7.51 -14.92 -6.61
C GLN A 118 8.03 -16.07 -7.48
N ILE A 119 7.38 -16.31 -8.63
CA ILE A 119 7.76 -17.35 -9.58
C ILE A 119 9.17 -17.15 -10.11
N PHE A 120 9.49 -15.93 -10.57
CA PHE A 120 10.78 -15.64 -11.18
C PHE A 120 11.91 -15.38 -10.19
N SER A 121 11.63 -15.28 -8.88
CA SER A 121 12.63 -15.16 -7.81
C SER A 121 13.04 -16.50 -7.19
N LYS A 122 12.30 -17.58 -7.40
CA LYS A 122 12.56 -18.92 -6.76
C LYS A 122 13.95 -19.50 -7.04
N ASN A 123 14.58 -19.18 -8.16
CA ASN A 123 15.86 -19.74 -8.61
C ASN A 123 17.08 -18.82 -8.42
N SER A 124 16.91 -17.64 -7.83
CA SER A 124 17.98 -16.70 -7.54
C SER A 124 17.92 -16.34 -6.05
N SER A 125 18.96 -15.75 -5.50
CA SER A 125 18.97 -15.26 -4.12
C SER A 125 17.72 -14.40 -3.85
N MET A 126 16.64 -15.03 -3.38
CA MET A 126 15.28 -14.51 -3.28
C MET A 126 15.23 -13.16 -2.56
N GLY A 127 15.99 -13.02 -1.46
CA GLY A 127 16.05 -11.76 -0.70
C GLY A 127 16.64 -10.59 -1.50
N LYS A 128 17.64 -10.84 -2.34
CA LYS A 128 18.29 -9.79 -3.15
C LYS A 128 17.40 -9.28 -4.28
N VAL A 129 16.69 -10.18 -4.96
CA VAL A 129 15.75 -9.83 -6.03
C VAL A 129 14.57 -9.04 -5.45
N ARG A 130 14.02 -9.51 -4.33
CA ARG A 130 12.88 -8.89 -3.66
C ARG A 130 13.24 -7.52 -3.07
N GLY A 131 14.41 -7.40 -2.43
CA GLY A 131 14.90 -6.13 -1.92
C GLY A 131 15.10 -5.08 -3.02
N LEU A 132 15.68 -5.47 -4.17
CA LEU A 132 15.84 -4.55 -5.30
C LEU A 132 14.49 -4.18 -5.92
N TYR A 133 13.56 -5.13 -6.03
CA TYR A 133 12.19 -4.88 -6.52
C TYR A 133 11.48 -3.84 -5.63
N LEU A 134 11.52 -4.00 -4.31
CA LEU A 134 10.95 -3.05 -3.35
C LEU A 134 11.61 -1.66 -3.45
N SER A 135 12.93 -1.58 -3.66
CA SER A 135 13.62 -0.30 -3.86
C SER A 135 13.13 0.43 -5.10
N VAL A 136 12.88 -0.30 -6.20
CA VAL A 136 12.34 0.26 -7.45
C VAL A 136 10.90 0.77 -7.25
N ILE A 137 10.07 0.01 -6.53
CA ILE A 137 8.71 0.42 -6.16
C ILE A 137 8.74 1.71 -5.32
N ASN A 138 9.56 1.75 -4.26
CA ASN A 138 9.63 2.90 -3.37
C ASN A 138 10.13 4.15 -4.08
N LEU A 139 11.06 4.01 -5.04
CA LEU A 139 11.47 5.14 -5.88
C LEU A 139 10.30 5.70 -6.70
N ALA A 140 9.46 4.83 -7.28
CA ALA A 140 8.26 5.26 -8.01
C ALA A 140 7.29 6.03 -7.09
N TRP A 141 7.10 5.58 -5.84
CA TRP A 141 6.26 6.28 -4.87
C TRP A 141 6.76 7.68 -4.53
N VAL A 142 8.07 7.86 -4.34
CA VAL A 142 8.66 9.18 -4.06
C VAL A 142 8.52 10.12 -5.25
N LEU A 143 8.86 9.66 -6.46
CA LEU A 143 8.78 10.47 -7.68
C LEU A 143 7.33 10.88 -8.00
N ALA A 144 6.38 9.98 -7.80
CA ALA A 144 4.98 10.23 -8.08
C ALA A 144 4.42 11.43 -7.32
N GLN A 145 4.79 11.63 -6.05
CA GLN A 145 4.21 12.70 -5.23
C GLN A 145 4.59 14.08 -5.76
N LEU A 146 5.86 14.26 -6.12
CA LEU A 146 6.33 15.52 -6.67
C LEU A 146 5.64 15.85 -7.99
N ILE A 147 5.55 14.87 -8.90
CA ILE A 147 4.95 15.04 -10.21
C ILE A 147 3.44 15.25 -10.10
N SER A 148 2.75 14.52 -9.23
CA SER A 148 1.30 14.66 -9.05
C SER A 148 0.92 16.01 -8.42
N GLY A 149 1.69 16.49 -7.43
CA GLY A 149 1.50 17.80 -6.84
C GLY A 149 1.70 18.93 -7.86
N GLU A 150 2.75 18.86 -8.67
CA GLU A 150 3.02 19.83 -9.74
C GLU A 150 1.93 19.77 -10.84
N THR A 151 1.46 18.57 -11.18
CA THR A 151 0.37 18.38 -12.14
C THR A 151 -0.91 19.05 -11.66
N LEU A 152 -1.32 18.86 -10.42
CA LEU A 152 -2.53 19.47 -9.87
C LEU A 152 -2.40 20.97 -9.64
N SER A 153 -1.19 21.48 -9.43
CA SER A 153 -0.98 22.93 -9.29
C SER A 153 -1.16 23.69 -10.60
N LYS A 154 -0.94 23.04 -11.75
CA LYS A 154 -1.03 23.65 -13.08
C LYS A 154 -2.30 23.27 -13.83
N TRP A 155 -2.83 22.11 -13.57
CA TRP A 155 -4.00 21.54 -14.24
C TRP A 155 -5.02 21.05 -13.22
N ASN A 156 -5.77 20.01 -13.55
CA ASN A 156 -6.87 19.47 -12.77
C ASN A 156 -6.76 17.95 -12.55
N PHE A 157 -7.67 17.41 -11.75
CA PHE A 157 -7.75 15.97 -11.48
C PHE A 157 -7.85 15.13 -12.76
N SER A 158 -8.56 15.61 -13.79
CA SER A 158 -8.72 14.89 -15.06
C SER A 158 -7.41 14.66 -15.76
N THR A 159 -6.56 15.70 -15.82
CA THR A 159 -5.22 15.60 -16.41
C THR A 159 -4.38 14.58 -15.63
N LEU A 160 -4.50 14.58 -14.31
CA LEU A 160 -3.79 13.63 -13.46
C LEU A 160 -4.23 12.18 -13.75
N TYR A 161 -5.52 11.90 -13.81
CA TYR A 161 -6.02 10.55 -14.15
C TYR A 161 -5.73 10.17 -15.61
N PHE A 162 -5.67 11.13 -16.52
CA PHE A 162 -5.23 10.88 -17.89
C PHE A 162 -3.75 10.46 -17.95
N ILE A 163 -2.87 11.11 -17.17
CA ILE A 163 -1.46 10.70 -17.06
C ILE A 163 -1.37 9.29 -16.45
N ALA A 164 -2.16 9.00 -15.40
CA ALA A 164 -2.23 7.67 -14.81
C ALA A 164 -2.69 6.60 -15.83
N PHE A 165 -3.66 6.95 -16.68
CA PHE A 165 -4.07 6.11 -17.82
C PHE A 165 -2.91 5.84 -18.78
N VAL A 166 -2.15 6.87 -19.17
CA VAL A 166 -1.00 6.71 -20.07
C VAL A 166 0.06 5.79 -19.45
N ILE A 167 0.37 5.96 -18.16
CA ILE A 167 1.31 5.07 -17.45
C ILE A 167 0.79 3.61 -17.46
N MET A 168 -0.51 3.41 -17.23
CA MET A 168 -1.10 2.07 -17.24
C MET A 168 -1.18 1.48 -18.65
N ALA A 169 -1.38 2.29 -19.68
CA ALA A 169 -1.31 1.86 -21.08
C ALA A 169 0.13 1.43 -21.46
N LEU A 170 1.14 2.16 -21.00
CA LEU A 170 2.54 1.74 -21.15
C LEU A 170 2.81 0.42 -20.43
N PHE A 171 2.30 0.27 -19.19
CA PHE A 171 2.36 -1.01 -18.47
C PHE A 171 1.78 -2.15 -19.33
N LEU A 172 0.59 -1.97 -19.89
CA LEU A 172 -0.08 -2.98 -20.73
C LEU A 172 0.77 -3.35 -21.96
N VAL A 173 1.34 -2.37 -22.65
CA VAL A 173 2.23 -2.57 -23.81
C VAL A 173 3.47 -3.37 -23.39
N PHE A 174 4.14 -2.97 -22.32
CA PHE A 174 5.33 -3.70 -21.85
C PHE A 174 4.99 -5.09 -21.29
N ALA A 175 3.82 -5.28 -20.66
CA ALA A 175 3.36 -6.60 -20.25
C ALA A 175 3.10 -7.51 -21.46
N TYR A 176 2.45 -6.99 -22.50
CA TYR A 176 2.17 -7.74 -23.73
C TYR A 176 3.44 -8.26 -24.41
N PHE A 177 4.43 -7.40 -24.59
CA PHE A 177 5.68 -7.81 -25.27
C PHE A 177 6.67 -8.52 -24.34
N GLY A 178 6.80 -8.07 -23.11
CA GLY A 178 7.81 -8.55 -22.15
C GLY A 178 7.50 -9.90 -21.52
N LEU A 179 6.21 -10.25 -21.40
CA LEU A 179 5.76 -11.51 -20.80
C LEU A 179 5.20 -12.50 -21.82
N LYS A 180 5.18 -12.17 -23.10
CA LYS A 180 4.76 -13.08 -24.17
C LYS A 180 5.51 -14.41 -24.06
N ASN A 181 4.80 -15.53 -24.29
CA ASN A 181 5.31 -16.90 -24.17
C ASN A 181 5.83 -17.26 -22.75
N MET A 182 5.25 -16.68 -21.72
CA MET A 182 5.47 -17.13 -20.35
C MET A 182 4.75 -18.47 -20.15
N VAL A 183 5.42 -19.39 -19.46
CA VAL A 183 4.79 -20.65 -19.02
C VAL A 183 4.01 -20.34 -17.76
N ASP A 184 2.70 -20.59 -17.80
CA ASP A 184 1.84 -20.39 -16.64
C ASP A 184 2.22 -21.37 -15.50
N PRO A 185 2.27 -20.90 -14.25
CA PRO A 185 2.52 -21.78 -13.12
C PRO A 185 1.36 -22.77 -12.91
N LYS A 186 1.67 -23.90 -12.29
CA LYS A 186 0.63 -24.83 -11.83
C LYS A 186 0.09 -24.32 -10.49
N TYR A 187 -1.22 -24.09 -10.44
CA TYR A 187 -1.93 -23.67 -9.23
C TYR A 187 -2.42 -24.91 -8.45
N ASP A 188 -1.55 -25.47 -7.61
CA ASP A 188 -1.84 -26.73 -6.91
C ASP A 188 -2.51 -26.54 -5.55
N LYS A 189 -2.50 -25.33 -4.97
CA LYS A 189 -3.05 -25.08 -3.63
C LYS A 189 -4.00 -23.90 -3.63
N VAL A 190 -5.26 -24.18 -3.32
CA VAL A 190 -6.26 -23.16 -2.97
C VAL A 190 -6.17 -22.91 -1.47
N LEU A 191 -6.22 -21.64 -1.06
CA LEU A 191 -6.31 -21.25 0.35
C LEU A 191 -7.53 -21.94 0.98
N GLY A 192 -7.29 -22.96 1.80
CA GLY A 192 -8.35 -23.70 2.48
C GLY A 192 -8.64 -23.15 3.87
N TRP A 193 -9.85 -23.33 4.38
CA TRP A 193 -10.23 -23.00 5.77
C TRP A 193 -9.25 -23.58 6.81
N LYS A 194 -8.66 -24.73 6.51
CA LYS A 194 -7.64 -25.37 7.38
C LYS A 194 -6.39 -24.50 7.51
N SER A 195 -5.93 -23.84 6.45
CA SER A 195 -4.76 -22.95 6.48
C SER A 195 -5.02 -21.73 7.35
N PHE A 196 -6.22 -21.12 7.28
CA PHE A 196 -6.61 -20.04 8.19
C PHE A 196 -6.62 -20.51 9.64
N LYS A 197 -7.23 -21.65 9.95
CA LYS A 197 -7.28 -22.20 11.31
C LYS A 197 -5.86 -22.45 11.86
N ASN A 198 -5.00 -23.03 11.06
CA ASN A 198 -3.60 -23.30 11.45
C ASN A 198 -2.79 -22.01 11.64
N PHE A 199 -2.98 -21.02 10.80
CA PHE A 199 -2.33 -19.72 10.93
C PHE A 199 -2.71 -19.05 12.26
N PHE A 200 -3.99 -18.92 12.54
CA PHE A 200 -4.50 -18.26 13.75
C PHE A 200 -4.36 -19.10 15.03
N ALA A 201 -4.02 -20.39 14.93
CA ALA A 201 -3.63 -21.21 16.07
C ALA A 201 -2.18 -20.92 16.52
N ASN A 202 -1.31 -20.39 15.66
CA ASN A 202 0.06 -20.04 15.99
C ASN A 202 0.15 -18.61 16.55
N LYS A 203 0.50 -18.50 17.84
CA LYS A 203 0.56 -17.21 18.55
C LYS A 203 1.55 -16.23 17.93
N ASN A 204 2.66 -16.69 17.35
CA ASN A 204 3.66 -15.82 16.73
C ASN A 204 3.16 -15.27 15.38
N LEU A 205 2.48 -16.10 14.60
CA LEU A 205 1.84 -15.65 13.34
C LEU A 205 0.70 -14.66 13.60
N VAL A 206 -0.09 -14.89 14.65
CA VAL A 206 -1.15 -13.93 15.07
C VAL A 206 -0.55 -12.60 15.48
N ARG A 207 0.57 -12.59 16.24
CA ARG A 207 1.26 -11.34 16.60
C ARG A 207 1.80 -10.63 15.36
N ALA A 208 2.48 -11.36 14.46
CA ALA A 208 2.98 -10.80 13.20
C ALA A 208 1.84 -10.18 12.37
N TYR A 209 0.71 -10.88 12.27
CA TYR A 209 -0.48 -10.40 11.59
C TYR A 209 -1.05 -9.13 12.24
N ALA A 210 -1.19 -9.10 13.56
CA ALA A 210 -1.73 -7.95 14.28
C ALA A 210 -0.81 -6.72 14.16
N ILE A 211 0.51 -6.90 14.23
CA ILE A 211 1.51 -5.84 14.04
C ILE A 211 1.41 -5.27 12.63
N ASN A 212 1.39 -6.15 11.61
CA ASN A 212 1.28 -5.71 10.22
C ASN A 212 -0.11 -5.08 9.92
N LEU A 213 -1.18 -5.62 10.47
CA LEU A 213 -2.52 -5.04 10.33
C LEU A 213 -2.57 -3.60 10.87
N LEU A 214 -1.96 -3.35 12.03
CA LEU A 214 -1.90 -2.01 12.62
C LEU A 214 -1.05 -1.06 11.76
N LEU A 215 0.05 -1.53 11.16
CA LEU A 215 0.83 -0.76 10.22
C LEU A 215 0.05 -0.44 8.94
N GLN A 216 -0.64 -1.43 8.35
CA GLN A 216 -1.46 -1.22 7.16
C GLN A 216 -2.64 -0.29 7.44
N PHE A 217 -3.24 -0.41 8.63
CA PHE A 217 -4.27 0.52 9.11
C PHE A 217 -3.74 1.96 9.16
N PHE A 218 -2.54 2.16 9.70
CA PHE A 218 -1.87 3.45 9.72
C PHE A 218 -1.65 4.00 8.30
N TYR A 219 -1.16 3.18 7.36
CA TYR A 219 -0.95 3.62 5.99
C TYR A 219 -2.24 4.06 5.31
N VAL A 220 -3.29 3.25 5.39
CA VAL A 220 -4.59 3.55 4.79
C VAL A 220 -5.18 4.84 5.36
N TRP A 221 -5.13 4.99 6.69
CA TRP A 221 -5.62 6.19 7.37
C TRP A 221 -4.89 7.45 6.89
N MET A 222 -3.57 7.40 6.87
CA MET A 222 -2.74 8.53 6.44
C MET A 222 -2.89 8.86 4.95
N VAL A 223 -3.04 7.85 4.10
CA VAL A 223 -3.23 8.04 2.65
C VAL A 223 -4.58 8.69 2.33
N ILE A 224 -5.62 8.33 3.06
CA ILE A 224 -6.99 8.83 2.80
C ILE A 224 -7.19 10.21 3.42
N TYR A 225 -6.82 10.42 4.68
CA TYR A 225 -7.27 11.59 5.45
C TYR A 225 -6.25 12.72 5.53
N THR A 226 -4.94 12.42 5.44
CA THR A 226 -3.93 13.50 5.50
C THR A 226 -4.03 14.48 4.34
N PRO A 227 -4.20 14.07 3.05
CA PRO A 227 -4.34 15.03 1.96
C PRO A 227 -5.62 15.88 2.07
N ILE A 228 -6.73 15.30 2.53
CA ILE A 228 -7.96 16.07 2.80
C ILE A 228 -7.68 17.15 3.84
N TYR A 229 -7.04 16.78 4.95
CA TYR A 229 -6.72 17.71 6.03
C TYR A 229 -5.80 18.84 5.57
N LEU A 230 -4.73 18.52 4.87
CA LEU A 230 -3.78 19.53 4.38
C LEU A 230 -4.43 20.47 3.37
N TYR A 231 -5.22 19.95 2.43
CA TYR A 231 -5.84 20.74 1.38
C TYR A 231 -7.06 21.53 1.88
N ALA A 232 -8.06 20.82 2.45
CA ALA A 232 -9.35 21.42 2.76
C ALA A 232 -9.38 22.18 4.09
N HIS A 233 -8.59 21.75 5.10
CA HIS A 233 -8.62 22.34 6.44
C HIS A 233 -7.45 23.27 6.75
N LEU A 234 -6.28 23.05 6.12
CA LEU A 234 -5.12 23.92 6.30
C LEU A 234 -4.82 24.83 5.10
N GLY A 235 -5.46 24.59 3.93
CA GLY A 235 -5.33 25.43 2.75
C GLY A 235 -4.02 25.29 2.00
N PHE A 236 -3.27 24.18 2.18
CA PHE A 236 -2.07 23.93 1.39
C PHE A 236 -2.41 23.73 -0.08
N SER A 237 -1.61 24.32 -0.96
CA SER A 237 -1.69 24.06 -2.39
C SER A 237 -1.22 22.64 -2.72
N TRP A 238 -1.67 22.09 -3.84
CA TRP A 238 -1.25 20.75 -4.29
C TRP A 238 0.26 20.64 -4.52
N ARG A 239 0.92 21.73 -4.93
CA ARG A 239 2.36 21.78 -5.07
C ARG A 239 3.07 21.60 -3.73
N GLU A 240 2.63 22.30 -2.70
CA GLU A 240 3.16 22.18 -1.33
C GLU A 240 2.93 20.78 -0.77
N ILE A 241 1.73 20.21 -0.97
CA ILE A 241 1.39 18.84 -0.57
C ILE A 241 2.31 17.83 -1.27
N GLY A 242 2.57 18.02 -2.57
CA GLY A 242 3.51 17.17 -3.31
C GLY A 242 4.92 17.19 -2.73
N VAL A 243 5.44 18.36 -2.33
CA VAL A 243 6.74 18.49 -1.66
C VAL A 243 6.72 17.81 -0.29
N ILE A 244 5.67 18.07 0.52
CA ILE A 244 5.50 17.46 1.85
C ILE A 244 5.52 15.93 1.74
N PHE A 245 4.75 15.36 0.81
CA PHE A 245 4.64 13.90 0.66
C PHE A 245 5.89 13.28 0.04
N THR A 246 6.59 13.99 -0.83
CA THR A 246 7.88 13.54 -1.33
C THR A 246 8.88 13.38 -0.19
N ILE A 247 9.02 14.39 0.67
CA ILE A 247 9.91 14.35 1.84
C ILE A 247 9.44 13.26 2.82
N MET A 248 8.15 13.17 3.06
CA MET A 248 7.53 12.15 3.92
C MET A 248 7.94 10.72 3.52
N LEU A 249 8.05 10.42 2.22
CA LEU A 249 8.33 9.05 1.74
C LEU A 249 9.83 8.70 1.68
N LEU A 250 10.73 9.67 1.85
CA LEU A 250 12.19 9.41 1.80
C LEU A 250 12.67 8.34 2.80
N PRO A 251 12.12 8.18 4.03
CA PRO A 251 12.57 7.13 4.95
C PRO A 251 12.51 5.73 4.35
N PHE A 252 11.54 5.43 3.50
CA PHE A 252 11.43 4.11 2.84
C PHE A 252 12.59 3.83 1.88
N VAL A 253 13.16 4.86 1.27
CA VAL A 253 14.33 4.72 0.40
C VAL A 253 15.63 4.73 1.20
N LEU A 254 15.73 5.60 2.22
CA LEU A 254 16.98 5.85 2.94
C LEU A 254 17.24 4.87 4.08
N ILE A 255 16.18 4.43 4.78
CA ILE A 255 16.32 3.74 6.07
C ILE A 255 16.09 2.23 5.93
N GLN A 256 15.21 1.77 5.03
CA GLN A 256 14.86 0.34 4.96
C GLN A 256 16.05 -0.56 4.64
N PHE A 257 16.96 -0.14 3.75
CA PHE A 257 18.13 -0.93 3.41
C PHE A 257 19.13 -1.09 4.57
N PRO A 258 19.53 -0.02 5.31
CA PRO A 258 20.35 -0.18 6.51
C PRO A 258 19.67 -0.98 7.61
N LEU A 259 18.37 -0.79 7.84
CA LEU A 259 17.63 -1.51 8.90
C LEU A 259 17.65 -3.02 8.72
N GLY A 260 17.48 -3.51 7.48
CA GLY A 260 17.58 -4.95 7.21
C GLY A 260 18.93 -5.56 7.60
N LYS A 261 20.00 -4.76 7.55
CA LYS A 261 21.36 -5.22 7.96
C LYS A 261 21.57 -5.17 9.48
N TYR A 262 20.89 -4.28 10.17
CA TYR A 262 21.01 -4.13 11.63
C TYR A 262 20.01 -4.97 12.41
N SER A 263 18.95 -5.48 11.77
CA SER A 263 17.90 -6.29 12.39
C SER A 263 18.45 -7.50 13.16
N ASP A 264 19.44 -8.17 12.59
CA ASP A 264 20.05 -9.37 13.19
C ASP A 264 20.83 -9.09 14.50
N ARG A 265 21.20 -7.81 14.75
CA ARG A 265 21.99 -7.43 15.94
C ARG A 265 21.14 -6.91 17.09
N ILE A 266 20.03 -6.23 16.81
CA ILE A 266 19.23 -5.52 17.82
C ILE A 266 18.01 -6.34 18.24
N GLY A 267 17.57 -7.27 17.41
CA GLY A 267 16.38 -8.09 17.60
C GLY A 267 15.08 -7.35 17.23
N GLU A 268 14.13 -8.10 16.71
CA GLU A 268 12.88 -7.54 16.15
C GLU A 268 12.03 -6.85 17.22
N ARG A 269 11.96 -7.42 18.42
CA ARG A 269 11.16 -6.86 19.53
C ARG A 269 11.51 -5.41 19.86
N GLY A 270 12.83 -5.14 20.08
CA GLY A 270 13.29 -3.80 20.45
C GLY A 270 13.04 -2.78 19.34
N MET A 271 13.31 -3.18 18.10
CA MET A 271 13.10 -2.34 16.93
C MET A 271 11.62 -2.06 16.67
N LEU A 272 10.73 -3.04 16.83
CA LEU A 272 9.28 -2.85 16.71
C LEU A 272 8.75 -1.87 17.77
N ILE A 273 9.19 -2.02 19.03
CA ILE A 273 8.83 -1.08 20.10
C ILE A 273 9.28 0.34 19.74
N LEU A 274 10.52 0.52 19.29
CA LEU A 274 11.05 1.81 18.86
C LEU A 274 10.27 2.37 17.68
N GLY A 275 9.98 1.56 16.66
CA GLY A 275 9.22 1.95 15.48
C GLY A 275 7.82 2.45 15.85
N PHE A 276 7.08 1.70 16.67
CA PHE A 276 5.76 2.11 17.14
C PHE A 276 5.82 3.36 18.03
N PHE A 277 6.82 3.49 18.89
CA PHE A 277 7.01 4.67 19.72
C PHE A 277 7.22 5.93 18.86
N VAL A 278 8.13 5.89 17.90
CA VAL A 278 8.40 6.99 16.96
C VAL A 278 7.17 7.32 16.13
N ALA A 279 6.51 6.31 15.53
CA ALA A 279 5.31 6.50 14.72
C ALA A 279 4.16 7.11 15.54
N SER A 280 3.92 6.62 16.77
CA SER A 280 2.88 7.13 17.66
C SER A 280 3.16 8.57 18.04
N LEU A 281 4.33 8.87 18.57
CA LEU A 281 4.68 10.21 19.06
C LEU A 281 4.63 11.24 17.93
N ALA A 282 5.20 10.90 16.77
CA ALA A 282 5.15 11.77 15.61
C ALA A 282 3.70 11.97 15.11
N THR A 283 2.86 10.92 15.10
CA THR A 283 1.45 11.05 14.71
C THR A 283 0.64 11.88 15.69
N LEU A 284 0.84 11.68 16.99
CA LEU A 284 0.19 12.49 18.03
C LEU A 284 0.58 13.97 17.92
N SER A 285 1.84 14.28 17.56
CA SER A 285 2.29 15.66 17.40
C SER A 285 1.56 16.40 16.28
N LEU A 286 1.13 15.69 15.22
CA LEU A 286 0.37 16.27 14.09
C LEU A 286 -0.95 16.94 14.56
N PHE A 287 -1.58 16.42 15.62
CA PHE A 287 -2.80 16.99 16.18
C PHE A 287 -2.61 18.46 16.65
N PHE A 288 -1.42 18.79 17.13
CA PHE A 288 -1.11 20.13 17.68
C PHE A 288 -0.61 21.10 16.61
N ILE A 289 -0.24 20.62 15.42
CA ILE A 289 0.27 21.45 14.33
C ILE A 289 -0.92 22.10 13.59
N LYS A 290 -1.10 23.41 13.81
CA LYS A 290 -2.14 24.22 13.13
C LYS A 290 -1.56 25.23 12.15
N ARG A 291 -0.23 25.31 12.05
CA ARG A 291 0.46 26.27 11.20
C ARG A 291 0.50 25.81 9.77
N HIS A 292 0.30 26.74 8.83
CA HIS A 292 0.48 26.52 7.40
C HIS A 292 1.96 26.73 7.05
N GLU A 293 2.80 25.77 7.43
CA GLU A 293 4.24 25.78 7.13
C GLU A 293 4.70 24.43 6.57
N VAL A 294 5.12 24.44 5.29
CA VAL A 294 5.49 23.23 4.52
C VAL A 294 6.52 22.39 5.26
N TRP A 295 7.58 23.02 5.81
CA TRP A 295 8.68 22.29 6.44
C TRP A 295 8.28 21.62 7.76
N ILE A 296 7.38 22.23 8.53
CA ILE A 296 6.89 21.64 9.78
C ILE A 296 6.11 20.36 9.47
N TRP A 297 5.21 20.43 8.49
CA TRP A 297 4.43 19.26 8.06
C TRP A 297 5.31 18.20 7.40
N ALA A 298 6.26 18.60 6.54
CA ALA A 298 7.18 17.67 5.91
C ALA A 298 8.02 16.90 6.93
N LEU A 299 8.60 17.57 7.92
CA LEU A 299 9.42 16.94 8.96
C LEU A 299 8.60 16.09 9.93
N ALA A 300 7.41 16.55 10.33
CA ALA A 300 6.52 15.78 11.19
C ALA A 300 6.04 14.50 10.50
N LEU A 301 5.61 14.58 9.23
CA LEU A 301 5.20 13.42 8.45
C LEU A 301 6.38 12.49 8.11
N PHE A 302 7.57 13.04 7.81
CA PHE A 302 8.80 12.27 7.65
C PHE A 302 9.10 11.44 8.91
N SER A 303 8.95 12.03 10.09
CA SER A 303 9.16 11.34 11.36
C SER A 303 8.18 10.18 11.56
N THR A 304 6.91 10.34 11.15
CA THR A 304 5.94 9.22 11.18
C THR A 304 6.40 8.05 10.30
N ARG A 305 7.01 8.34 9.15
CA ARG A 305 7.49 7.31 8.20
C ARG A 305 8.79 6.66 8.62
N ILE A 306 9.63 7.31 9.44
CA ILE A 306 10.76 6.63 10.10
C ILE A 306 10.24 5.46 10.93
N GLY A 307 9.28 5.72 11.82
CA GLY A 307 8.68 4.68 12.65
C GLY A 307 8.02 3.58 11.80
N ALA A 308 7.24 3.97 10.80
CA ALA A 308 6.56 3.02 9.91
C ALA A 308 7.54 2.14 9.11
N ALA A 309 8.64 2.69 8.59
CA ALA A 309 9.67 1.95 7.87
C ALA A 309 10.37 0.90 8.77
N ILE A 310 10.60 1.25 10.04
CA ILE A 310 11.13 0.31 11.04
C ILE A 310 10.14 -0.84 11.27
N ILE A 311 8.87 -0.51 11.51
CA ILE A 311 7.83 -1.52 11.75
C ILE A 311 7.68 -2.44 10.55
N GLU A 312 7.66 -1.91 9.33
CA GLU A 312 7.49 -2.68 8.10
C GLU A 312 8.58 -3.74 7.92
N VAL A 313 9.84 -3.32 8.01
CA VAL A 313 10.97 -4.26 7.87
C VAL A 313 10.96 -5.30 8.98
N MET A 314 10.74 -4.87 10.23
CA MET A 314 10.82 -5.78 11.38
C MET A 314 9.62 -6.73 11.48
N SER A 315 8.43 -6.31 11.08
CA SER A 315 7.25 -7.19 11.05
C SER A 315 7.38 -8.27 9.98
N ASP A 316 7.91 -7.92 8.81
CA ASP A 316 8.21 -8.90 7.75
C ASP A 316 9.29 -9.89 8.21
N VAL A 317 10.40 -9.41 8.79
CA VAL A 317 11.46 -10.28 9.32
C VAL A 317 10.90 -11.23 10.38
N TYR A 318 10.12 -10.71 11.34
CA TYR A 318 9.49 -11.51 12.39
C TYR A 318 8.54 -12.57 11.81
N PHE A 319 7.72 -12.20 10.84
CA PHE A 319 6.82 -13.14 10.16
C PHE A 319 7.59 -14.25 9.43
N PHE A 320 8.57 -13.89 8.59
CA PHE A 320 9.32 -14.87 7.80
C PHE A 320 10.21 -15.81 8.63
N LYS A 321 10.62 -15.40 9.83
CA LYS A 321 11.32 -16.30 10.76
C LYS A 321 10.40 -17.38 11.34
N HIS A 322 9.09 -17.16 11.38
CA HIS A 322 8.12 -18.07 12.01
C HIS A 322 7.32 -18.92 11.03
N ILE A 323 7.57 -18.80 9.73
CA ILE A 323 6.99 -19.69 8.72
C ILE A 323 8.02 -20.69 8.21
N LYS A 324 7.52 -21.89 7.88
CA LYS A 324 8.32 -22.91 7.18
C LYS A 324 8.13 -22.72 5.66
N SER A 325 9.13 -23.13 4.88
CA SER A 325 9.08 -23.08 3.41
C SER A 325 7.93 -23.89 2.79
N GLU A 326 7.29 -24.77 3.55
CA GLU A 326 6.16 -25.59 3.13
C GLU A 326 4.80 -24.87 3.28
N ASN A 327 4.76 -23.71 3.95
CA ASN A 327 3.53 -22.98 4.31
C ASN A 327 3.39 -21.67 3.52
N ASP A 328 3.58 -21.73 2.19
CA ASP A 328 3.47 -20.56 1.31
C ASP A 328 2.09 -19.89 1.40
N GLU A 329 1.02 -20.67 1.72
CA GLU A 329 -0.33 -20.14 1.93
C GLU A 329 -0.42 -19.14 3.10
N PHE A 330 0.47 -19.19 4.09
CA PHE A 330 0.50 -18.24 5.20
C PHE A 330 0.94 -16.84 4.76
N ILE A 331 1.72 -16.73 3.69
CA ILE A 331 2.10 -15.45 3.10
C ILE A 331 0.86 -14.73 2.56
N ALA A 332 -0.05 -15.45 1.89
CA ALA A 332 -1.29 -14.87 1.38
C ALA A 332 -2.18 -14.37 2.52
N ILE A 333 -2.27 -15.11 3.64
CA ILE A 333 -3.02 -14.67 4.83
C ILE A 333 -2.39 -13.41 5.42
N TYR A 334 -1.07 -13.38 5.56
CA TYR A 334 -0.34 -12.22 6.09
C TYR A 334 -0.51 -10.97 5.21
N ARG A 335 -0.46 -11.13 3.89
CA ARG A 335 -0.66 -10.02 2.92
C ARG A 335 -2.10 -9.51 2.87
N ASN A 336 -3.07 -10.29 3.35
CA ASN A 336 -4.47 -9.86 3.43
C ASN A 336 -4.71 -8.72 4.46
N THR A 337 -3.74 -8.40 5.31
CA THR A 337 -3.81 -7.24 6.22
C THR A 337 -4.06 -5.92 5.48
N SER A 338 -3.53 -5.73 4.27
CA SER A 338 -3.74 -4.51 3.50
C SER A 338 -5.21 -4.31 3.07
N PRO A 339 -5.87 -5.21 2.34
CA PRO A 339 -7.28 -5.03 2.00
C PRO A 339 -8.21 -5.02 3.23
N VAL A 340 -7.88 -5.75 4.30
CA VAL A 340 -8.63 -5.68 5.57
C VAL A 340 -8.51 -4.30 6.20
N SER A 341 -7.33 -3.67 6.15
CA SER A 341 -7.12 -2.32 6.66
C SER A 341 -7.90 -1.26 5.89
N TYR A 342 -8.09 -1.44 4.58
CA TYR A 342 -8.95 -0.56 3.76
C TYR A 342 -10.45 -0.69 4.10
N VAL A 343 -10.86 -1.71 4.84
CA VAL A 343 -12.20 -1.78 5.44
C VAL A 343 -12.19 -1.13 6.82
N LEU A 344 -11.25 -1.53 7.69
CA LEU A 344 -11.25 -1.14 9.10
C LEU A 344 -10.90 0.34 9.30
N ALA A 345 -9.89 0.87 8.62
CA ALA A 345 -9.44 2.24 8.82
C ALA A 345 -10.52 3.26 8.41
N PRO A 346 -11.14 3.18 7.21
CA PRO A 346 -12.23 4.07 6.86
C PRO A 346 -13.47 3.90 7.75
N LEU A 347 -13.76 2.69 8.24
CA LEU A 347 -14.88 2.45 9.16
C LEU A 347 -14.69 3.20 10.48
N VAL A 348 -13.50 3.08 11.09
CA VAL A 348 -13.18 3.79 12.32
C VAL A 348 -13.15 5.30 12.08
N ALA A 349 -12.55 5.76 10.99
CA ALA A 349 -12.52 7.18 10.63
C ALA A 349 -13.92 7.74 10.37
N PHE A 350 -14.81 6.99 9.74
CA PHE A 350 -16.21 7.40 9.55
C PHE A 350 -16.91 7.64 10.89
N LEU A 351 -16.73 6.74 11.85
CA LEU A 351 -17.29 6.93 13.20
C LEU A 351 -16.71 8.18 13.88
N VAL A 352 -15.40 8.34 13.82
CA VAL A 352 -14.69 9.50 14.40
C VAL A 352 -15.19 10.82 13.82
N LEU A 353 -15.22 10.94 12.49
CA LEU A 353 -15.61 12.18 11.79
C LEU A 353 -17.11 12.54 11.97
N ASN A 354 -17.95 11.56 12.31
CA ASN A 354 -19.36 11.83 12.62
C ASN A 354 -19.58 12.19 14.09
N LEU A 355 -18.74 11.71 15.00
CA LEU A 355 -18.89 11.95 16.45
C LEU A 355 -18.11 13.18 16.93
N ILE A 356 -17.01 13.52 16.25
CA ILE A 356 -16.09 14.58 16.67
C ILE A 356 -16.08 15.69 15.63
N PRO A 357 -16.37 16.97 16.01
CA PRO A 357 -16.51 18.07 15.05
C PRO A 357 -15.20 18.48 14.37
N SER A 358 -14.06 18.27 15.03
CA SER A 358 -12.78 18.75 14.52
C SER A 358 -11.99 17.66 13.80
N PHE A 359 -11.67 17.90 12.53
CA PHE A 359 -11.04 16.91 11.65
C PHE A 359 -9.66 16.44 12.14
N ASN A 360 -8.87 17.32 12.80
CA ASN A 360 -7.52 16.98 13.27
C ASN A 360 -7.48 15.86 14.32
N PHE A 361 -8.61 15.53 14.96
CA PHE A 361 -8.69 14.38 15.90
C PHE A 361 -8.34 13.05 15.24
N ILE A 362 -8.38 12.97 13.91
CA ILE A 362 -7.89 11.79 13.18
C ILE A 362 -6.44 11.42 13.55
N PHE A 363 -5.59 12.43 13.80
CA PHE A 363 -4.18 12.18 14.16
C PHE A 363 -4.04 11.75 15.62
N LEU A 364 -4.86 12.32 16.52
CA LEU A 364 -4.88 11.93 17.93
C LEU A 364 -5.30 10.48 18.09
N ILE A 365 -6.37 10.07 17.42
CA ILE A 365 -6.89 8.72 17.49
C ILE A 365 -5.92 7.73 16.84
N LEU A 366 -5.41 8.04 15.66
CA LEU A 366 -4.44 7.18 15.00
C LEU A 366 -3.17 7.00 15.83
N GLY A 367 -2.61 8.10 16.37
CA GLY A 367 -1.42 8.04 17.22
C GLY A 367 -1.64 7.21 18.48
N THR A 368 -2.83 7.32 19.10
CA THR A 368 -3.22 6.51 20.26
C THR A 368 -3.35 5.04 19.91
N LEU A 369 -3.95 4.71 18.74
CA LEU A 369 -4.03 3.33 18.27
C LEU A 369 -2.63 2.73 18.01
N MET A 370 -1.70 3.53 17.49
CA MET A 370 -0.32 3.08 17.26
C MET A 370 0.42 2.76 18.58
N LEU A 371 0.06 3.37 19.72
CA LEU A 371 0.60 2.99 21.04
C LEU A 371 0.29 1.54 21.40
N TYR A 372 -0.85 1.00 20.94
CA TYR A 372 -1.16 -0.41 21.13
C TYR A 372 -0.13 -1.33 20.47
N GLY A 373 0.51 -0.87 19.39
CA GLY A 373 1.61 -1.59 18.74
C GLY A 373 2.84 -1.79 19.64
N ILE A 374 3.10 -0.86 20.57
CA ILE A 374 4.16 -1.01 21.59
C ILE A 374 3.83 -2.19 22.49
N TYR A 375 2.57 -2.28 22.96
CA TYR A 375 2.12 -3.40 23.77
C TYR A 375 2.23 -4.71 23.00
N LEU A 376 1.73 -4.80 21.77
CA LEU A 376 1.83 -5.99 20.93
C LEU A 376 3.28 -6.46 20.77
N SER A 377 4.17 -5.52 20.46
CA SER A 377 5.60 -5.80 20.27
C SER A 377 6.27 -6.27 21.57
N SER A 378 5.85 -5.74 22.73
CA SER A 378 6.38 -6.13 24.03
C SER A 378 6.05 -7.58 24.40
N THR A 379 4.96 -8.15 23.84
CA THR A 379 4.55 -9.54 24.07
C THR A 379 5.41 -10.57 23.34
N ILE A 380 6.27 -10.17 22.41
CA ILE A 380 7.24 -11.03 21.75
C ILE A 380 8.26 -11.48 22.80
N ARG A 381 8.42 -12.79 22.98
CA ARG A 381 9.36 -13.37 23.94
C ARG A 381 10.74 -13.56 23.31
N LYS A 382 11.81 -13.47 24.11
CA LYS A 382 13.18 -13.77 23.66
C LYS A 382 13.36 -15.22 23.18
N SER A 383 12.53 -16.14 23.68
CA SER A 383 12.51 -17.54 23.24
C SER A 383 11.82 -17.73 21.89
N ASP A 384 11.16 -16.72 21.38
CA ASP A 384 10.45 -16.74 20.10
C ASP A 384 11.34 -16.16 18.97
N ILE A 385 12.59 -15.77 19.29
CA ILE A 385 13.61 -15.23 18.40
C ILE A 385 14.70 -16.31 18.25
#